data_e5854fe074d58b43ec7af96affab54f3
#
_entry.id   e5854fe074d58b43ec7af96affab54f3
#
_cell.length_a   1.000
_cell.length_b   1.000
_cell.length_c   1.000
_cell.angle_alpha   90.00
_cell.angle_beta   90.00
_cell.angle_gamma   90.00
#
_symmetry.space_group_name_H-M   'P 1'
#
loop_
_entity.id
_entity.type
_entity.pdbx_description
1 polymer ?
#
loop_
_entity_poly.entity_id
_entity_poly.type
_entity_poly.pdbx_seq_one_letter_code
_entity_poly.pdbx_strand_id
1 'polypeptide(L)'
;MTADRRSWIKPAAAALVLALAGAGYMAFGRAEQAPQVTFISIAGDKISTANLRGKVVMVNFWATSCTTCVKEMPAMVDTYNKFKGQGLQFVAVAMQYDPPNYVLNFTETRKLPFTVALDAGGDLAKSFGDVTLTPTTFVIGKDGTILKRYVGEPDFAEVHALLQKALAAG
;
A
#
# COMPACT_ATOMS: atom_id res chain seq x y z
N MET A 1 -12.39 -5.79 -64.66
CA MET A 1 -12.29 -6.53 -63.39
C MET A 1 -11.95 -5.52 -62.29
N THR A 2 -12.95 -4.94 -61.66
CA THR A 2 -12.77 -4.00 -60.54
C THR A 2 -12.89 -4.79 -59.26
N ALA A 3 -11.73 -5.08 -58.60
CA ALA A 3 -11.71 -5.76 -57.32
C ALA A 3 -12.39 -4.86 -56.26
N ASP A 4 -13.43 -5.39 -55.63
CA ASP A 4 -14.22 -4.70 -54.61
C ASP A 4 -13.35 -4.43 -53.35
N ARG A 5 -12.81 -3.21 -53.28
CA ARG A 5 -12.01 -2.73 -52.13
C ARG A 5 -12.81 -2.67 -50.82
N ARG A 6 -14.13 -2.75 -50.88
CA ARG A 6 -15.02 -2.63 -49.69
C ARG A 6 -15.04 -3.85 -48.78
N SER A 7 -14.69 -5.06 -49.25
CA SER A 7 -14.77 -6.28 -48.49
C SER A 7 -13.60 -6.46 -47.47
N TRP A 8 -12.46 -5.81 -47.71
CA TRP A 8 -11.26 -5.91 -46.86
C TRP A 8 -11.22 -4.88 -45.72
N ILE A 9 -12.01 -3.82 -45.81
CA ILE A 9 -12.03 -2.75 -44.80
C ILE A 9 -12.70 -3.25 -43.49
N LYS A 10 -13.70 -4.11 -43.59
CA LYS A 10 -14.45 -4.62 -42.41
C LYS A 10 -13.61 -5.50 -41.48
N PRO A 11 -12.82 -6.49 -41.96
CA PRO A 11 -11.98 -7.27 -41.07
C PRO A 11 -10.79 -6.49 -40.49
N ALA A 12 -10.23 -5.54 -41.25
CA ALA A 12 -9.16 -4.69 -40.78
C ALA A 12 -9.62 -3.72 -39.66
N ALA A 13 -10.82 -3.14 -39.80
CA ALA A 13 -11.41 -2.30 -38.75
C ALA A 13 -11.73 -3.10 -37.46
N ALA A 14 -12.26 -4.31 -37.61
CA ALA A 14 -12.52 -5.19 -36.45
C ALA A 14 -11.24 -5.59 -35.74
N ALA A 15 -10.18 -5.91 -36.48
CA ALA A 15 -8.88 -6.25 -35.89
C ALA A 15 -8.25 -5.05 -35.14
N LEU A 16 -8.39 -3.83 -35.69
CA LEU A 16 -7.91 -2.61 -35.04
C LEU A 16 -8.66 -2.32 -33.71
N VAL A 17 -9.99 -2.48 -33.72
CA VAL A 17 -10.82 -2.30 -32.51
C VAL A 17 -10.45 -3.32 -31.42
N LEU A 18 -10.23 -4.58 -31.79
CA LEU A 18 -9.81 -5.62 -30.86
C LEU A 18 -8.39 -5.37 -30.31
N ALA A 19 -7.49 -4.88 -31.15
CA ALA A 19 -6.14 -4.52 -30.71
C ALA A 19 -6.14 -3.32 -29.76
N LEU A 20 -6.96 -2.29 -30.05
CA LEU A 20 -7.11 -1.13 -29.17
C LEU A 20 -7.83 -1.49 -27.85
N ALA A 21 -8.85 -2.34 -27.90
CA ALA A 21 -9.51 -2.85 -26.69
C ALA A 21 -8.58 -3.71 -25.85
N GLY A 22 -7.77 -4.58 -26.47
CA GLY A 22 -6.75 -5.37 -25.80
C GLY A 22 -5.65 -4.51 -25.17
N ALA A 23 -5.15 -3.50 -25.89
CA ALA A 23 -4.16 -2.56 -25.37
C ALA A 23 -4.73 -1.71 -24.23
N GLY A 24 -5.99 -1.25 -24.35
CA GLY A 24 -6.72 -0.56 -23.29
C GLY A 24 -6.88 -1.43 -22.05
N TYR A 25 -7.30 -2.69 -22.21
CA TYR A 25 -7.44 -3.64 -21.09
C TYR A 25 -6.11 -3.90 -20.38
N MET A 26 -5.00 -4.05 -21.12
CA MET A 26 -3.67 -4.21 -20.53
C MET A 26 -3.16 -2.94 -19.85
N ALA A 27 -3.51 -1.76 -20.32
CA ALA A 27 -3.10 -0.49 -19.73
C ALA A 27 -3.91 -0.13 -18.48
N PHE A 28 -5.22 -0.37 -18.47
CA PHE A 28 -6.12 -0.03 -17.36
C PHE A 28 -6.31 -1.18 -16.34
N GLY A 29 -5.96 -2.41 -16.72
CA GLY A 29 -6.09 -3.59 -15.83
C GLY A 29 -4.88 -3.89 -14.95
N ARG A 30 -3.81 -3.09 -15.02
CA ARG A 30 -2.66 -3.31 -14.14
C ARG A 30 -2.97 -2.82 -12.73
N ALA A 31 -3.09 -3.77 -11.82
CA ALA A 31 -3.17 -3.48 -10.40
C ALA A 31 -1.97 -2.61 -9.96
N GLU A 32 -2.23 -1.57 -9.18
CA GLU A 32 -1.22 -0.62 -8.71
C GLU A 32 -0.16 -1.35 -7.87
N GLN A 33 1.10 -1.18 -8.22
CA GLN A 33 2.22 -1.78 -7.48
C GLN A 33 2.73 -0.81 -6.43
N ALA A 34 3.03 -1.34 -5.24
CA ALA A 34 3.69 -0.57 -4.20
C ALA A 34 5.05 -0.05 -4.70
N PRO A 35 5.40 1.19 -4.38
CA PRO A 35 6.65 1.80 -4.83
C PRO A 35 7.87 1.05 -4.27
N GLN A 36 8.97 1.11 -5.02
CA GLN A 36 10.26 0.58 -4.56
C GLN A 36 10.94 1.61 -3.67
N VAL A 37 10.79 1.44 -2.36
CA VAL A 37 11.34 2.34 -1.35
C VAL A 37 12.08 1.57 -0.26
N THR A 38 12.87 2.29 0.55
CA THR A 38 13.49 1.77 1.76
C THR A 38 13.00 2.57 2.95
N PHE A 39 12.34 1.90 3.88
CA PHE A 39 11.98 2.45 5.17
C PHE A 39 13.20 2.43 6.09
N ILE A 40 13.44 3.52 6.82
CA ILE A 40 14.46 3.58 7.87
C ILE A 40 13.71 3.59 9.20
N SER A 41 13.88 2.51 9.99
CA SER A 41 13.25 2.41 11.30
C SER A 41 13.84 3.41 12.29
N ILE A 42 13.10 3.70 13.36
CA ILE A 42 13.63 4.53 14.48
C ILE A 42 14.83 3.89 15.16
N ALA A 43 15.05 2.58 14.98
CA ALA A 43 16.25 1.86 15.46
C ALA A 43 17.41 1.91 14.43
N GLY A 44 17.21 2.49 13.26
CA GLY A 44 18.20 2.59 12.18
C GLY A 44 18.20 1.43 11.18
N ASP A 45 17.29 0.45 11.31
CA ASP A 45 17.20 -0.67 10.38
C ASP A 45 16.65 -0.20 9.02
N LYS A 46 17.19 -0.79 7.95
CA LYS A 46 16.75 -0.54 6.57
C LYS A 46 15.88 -1.68 6.08
N ILE A 47 14.62 -1.37 5.77
CA ILE A 47 13.63 -2.34 5.28
C ILE A 47 13.18 -1.90 3.88
N SER A 48 13.60 -2.61 2.84
CA SER A 48 13.16 -2.31 1.48
C SER A 48 11.86 -3.03 1.14
N THR A 49 11.02 -2.40 0.31
CA THR A 49 9.82 -3.07 -0.24
C THR A 49 10.15 -4.33 -1.02
N ALA A 50 11.36 -4.41 -1.62
CA ALA A 50 11.84 -5.63 -2.29
C ALA A 50 11.99 -6.80 -1.31
N ASN A 51 12.50 -6.54 -0.09
CA ASN A 51 12.68 -7.56 0.96
C ASN A 51 11.35 -8.01 1.59
N LEU A 52 10.26 -7.28 1.34
CA LEU A 52 8.92 -7.60 1.83
C LEU A 52 8.10 -8.43 0.82
N ARG A 53 8.65 -8.73 -0.36
CA ARG A 53 8.00 -9.63 -1.33
C ARG A 53 7.73 -11.01 -0.71
N GLY A 54 6.61 -11.60 -1.04
CA GLY A 54 6.12 -12.84 -0.43
C GLY A 54 5.43 -12.67 0.92
N LYS A 55 5.38 -11.44 1.45
CA LYS A 55 4.64 -11.07 2.66
C LYS A 55 3.44 -10.19 2.33
N VAL A 56 2.40 -10.29 3.14
CA VAL A 56 1.35 -9.28 3.17
C VAL A 56 1.84 -8.13 4.03
N VAL A 57 1.75 -6.91 3.51
CA VAL A 57 2.31 -5.73 4.18
C VAL A 57 1.21 -4.70 4.43
N MET A 58 1.15 -4.17 5.64
CA MET A 58 0.44 -2.91 5.93
C MET A 58 1.45 -1.78 6.04
N VAL A 59 1.18 -0.66 5.37
CA VAL A 59 1.92 0.60 5.53
C VAL A 59 0.93 1.67 5.97
N ASN A 60 1.14 2.23 7.15
CA ASN A 60 0.28 3.28 7.70
C ASN A 60 1.07 4.58 7.85
N PHE A 61 0.62 5.64 7.19
CA PHE A 61 1.15 7.00 7.35
C PHE A 61 0.39 7.71 8.46
N TRP A 62 1.11 8.19 9.48
CA TRP A 62 0.53 8.71 10.70
C TRP A 62 1.37 9.87 11.30
N ALA A 63 0.85 10.51 12.35
CA ALA A 63 1.59 11.46 13.15
C ALA A 63 1.12 11.45 14.60
N THR A 64 1.99 11.81 15.54
CA THR A 64 1.67 11.92 16.97
C THR A 64 0.68 13.03 17.25
N SER A 65 0.64 14.06 16.39
CA SER A 65 -0.32 15.18 16.46
C SER A 65 -1.68 14.87 15.81
N CYS A 66 -1.81 13.74 15.13
CA CYS A 66 -3.04 13.32 14.46
C CYS A 66 -3.94 12.56 15.45
N THR A 67 -5.00 13.19 15.94
CA THR A 67 -5.92 12.60 16.93
C THR A 67 -6.53 11.28 16.48
N THR A 68 -6.96 11.18 15.21
CA THR A 68 -7.52 9.95 14.62
C THR A 68 -6.48 8.85 14.57
N CYS A 69 -5.20 9.18 14.21
CA CYS A 69 -4.11 8.21 14.18
C CYS A 69 -3.84 7.61 15.57
N VAL A 70 -3.78 8.47 16.60
CA VAL A 70 -3.57 8.05 17.99
C VAL A 70 -4.73 7.18 18.49
N LYS A 71 -5.97 7.53 18.10
CA LYS A 71 -7.18 6.78 18.46
C LYS A 71 -7.20 5.38 17.85
N GLU A 72 -6.82 5.23 16.58
CA GLU A 72 -6.83 3.93 15.89
C GLU A 72 -5.65 3.01 16.25
N MET A 73 -4.57 3.56 16.82
CA MET A 73 -3.35 2.82 17.09
C MET A 73 -3.54 1.52 17.90
N PRO A 74 -4.38 1.45 18.95
CA PRO A 74 -4.67 0.19 19.64
C PRO A 74 -5.23 -0.88 18.69
N ALA A 75 -6.17 -0.53 17.81
CA ALA A 75 -6.73 -1.47 16.83
C ALA A 75 -5.70 -1.92 15.78
N MET A 76 -4.74 -1.04 15.41
CA MET A 76 -3.59 -1.43 14.58
C MET A 76 -2.68 -2.43 15.28
N VAL A 77 -2.42 -2.23 16.58
CA VAL A 77 -1.65 -3.18 17.41
C VAL A 77 -2.35 -4.54 17.49
N ASP A 78 -3.65 -4.55 17.75
CA ASP A 78 -4.45 -5.78 17.81
C ASP A 78 -4.45 -6.50 16.46
N THR A 79 -4.60 -5.77 15.37
CA THR A 79 -4.54 -6.30 14.00
C THR A 79 -3.18 -6.95 13.72
N TYR A 80 -2.09 -6.25 14.03
CA TYR A 80 -0.74 -6.81 13.86
C TYR A 80 -0.54 -8.07 14.70
N ASN A 81 -0.88 -8.03 15.98
CA ASN A 81 -0.73 -9.18 16.87
C ASN A 81 -1.54 -10.41 16.41
N LYS A 82 -2.72 -10.19 15.85
CA LYS A 82 -3.57 -11.25 15.29
C LYS A 82 -2.95 -11.94 14.07
N PHE A 83 -2.28 -11.18 13.19
CA PHE A 83 -1.87 -11.68 11.88
C PHE A 83 -0.35 -11.84 11.69
N LYS A 84 0.51 -11.31 12.59
CA LYS A 84 1.99 -11.41 12.48
C LYS A 84 2.49 -12.83 12.33
N GLY A 85 1.90 -13.77 13.07
CA GLY A 85 2.25 -15.20 12.98
C GLY A 85 1.84 -15.87 11.66
N GLN A 86 1.00 -15.22 10.86
CA GLN A 86 0.56 -15.68 9.55
C GLN A 86 1.33 -15.03 8.40
N GLY A 87 2.28 -14.15 8.69
CA GLY A 87 3.14 -13.49 7.70
C GLY A 87 2.80 -12.04 7.40
N LEU A 88 1.95 -11.39 8.22
CA LEU A 88 1.74 -9.94 8.13
C LEU A 88 3.00 -9.19 8.58
N GLN A 89 3.45 -8.25 7.76
CA GLN A 89 4.40 -7.22 8.11
C GLN A 89 3.68 -5.88 8.25
N PHE A 90 4.12 -5.05 9.20
CA PHE A 90 3.52 -3.73 9.38
C PHE A 90 4.61 -2.68 9.55
N VAL A 91 4.51 -1.60 8.78
CA VAL A 91 5.38 -0.43 8.87
C VAL A 91 4.51 0.80 9.11
N ALA A 92 4.65 1.41 10.29
CA ALA A 92 4.04 2.70 10.61
C ALA A 92 5.04 3.80 10.25
N VAL A 93 4.69 4.63 9.27
CA VAL A 93 5.54 5.69 8.73
C VAL A 93 5.09 7.02 9.34
N ALA A 94 5.90 7.58 10.23
CA ALA A 94 5.65 8.92 10.77
C ALA A 94 5.97 9.99 9.71
N MET A 95 5.02 10.89 9.51
CA MET A 95 5.11 11.96 8.51
C MET A 95 6.26 12.92 8.81
N GLN A 96 6.82 13.54 7.76
CA GLN A 96 7.98 14.46 7.82
C GLN A 96 7.81 15.64 8.80
N TYR A 97 6.58 16.06 9.07
CA TYR A 97 6.29 17.15 9.99
C TYR A 97 6.20 16.71 11.46
N ASP A 98 6.25 15.42 11.75
CA ASP A 98 6.17 14.88 13.12
C ASP A 98 7.57 14.84 13.74
N PRO A 99 7.84 15.55 14.86
CA PRO A 99 9.16 15.57 15.46
C PRO A 99 9.63 14.16 15.89
N PRO A 100 10.84 13.73 15.49
CA PRO A 100 11.33 12.36 15.75
C PRO A 100 11.31 11.96 17.23
N ASN A 101 11.57 12.90 18.14
CA ASN A 101 11.53 12.64 19.58
C ASN A 101 10.11 12.34 20.10
N TYR A 102 9.05 12.90 19.47
CA TYR A 102 7.67 12.57 19.83
C TYR A 102 7.30 11.19 19.31
N VAL A 103 7.72 10.85 18.08
CA VAL A 103 7.53 9.52 17.51
C VAL A 103 8.21 8.46 18.34
N LEU A 104 9.45 8.67 18.74
CA LEU A 104 10.21 7.76 19.59
C LEU A 104 9.51 7.56 20.94
N ASN A 105 9.20 8.64 21.66
CA ASN A 105 8.51 8.58 22.95
C ASN A 105 7.15 7.88 22.84
N PHE A 106 6.37 8.16 21.80
CA PHE A 106 5.09 7.49 21.58
C PHE A 106 5.27 5.98 21.36
N THR A 107 6.23 5.60 20.52
CA THR A 107 6.53 4.21 20.22
C THR A 107 6.94 3.42 21.47
N GLU A 108 7.82 3.99 22.29
CA GLU A 108 8.30 3.36 23.52
C GLU A 108 7.20 3.26 24.59
N THR A 109 6.50 4.36 24.84
CA THR A 109 5.46 4.41 25.90
C THR A 109 4.25 3.55 25.56
N ARG A 110 3.88 3.45 24.28
CA ARG A 110 2.80 2.59 23.80
C ARG A 110 3.24 1.19 23.44
N LYS A 111 4.56 0.90 23.49
CA LYS A 111 5.16 -0.41 23.20
C LYS A 111 4.68 -0.95 21.85
N LEU A 112 4.77 -0.13 20.78
CA LEU A 112 4.32 -0.54 19.46
C LEU A 112 5.09 -1.79 19.00
N PRO A 113 4.40 -2.88 18.61
CA PRO A 113 5.05 -4.18 18.36
C PRO A 113 5.54 -4.34 16.90
N PHE A 114 5.38 -3.35 16.08
CA PHE A 114 5.73 -3.34 14.66
C PHE A 114 6.78 -2.28 14.34
N THR A 115 7.29 -2.31 13.10
CA THR A 115 8.28 -1.32 12.65
C THR A 115 7.67 0.07 12.61
N VAL A 116 8.36 1.02 13.24
CA VAL A 116 8.08 2.45 13.09
C VAL A 116 9.22 3.08 12.32
N ALA A 117 8.91 3.77 11.21
CA ALA A 117 9.86 4.45 10.34
C ALA A 117 9.58 5.95 10.31
N LEU A 118 10.59 6.74 9.97
CA LEU A 118 10.49 8.19 9.82
C LEU A 118 10.54 8.54 8.33
N ASP A 119 9.64 9.39 7.88
CA ASP A 119 9.67 10.00 6.54
C ASP A 119 10.29 11.39 6.59
N ALA A 120 11.57 11.48 7.02
CA ALA A 120 12.22 12.75 7.29
C ALA A 120 12.25 13.74 6.10
N GLY A 121 12.27 13.22 4.88
CA GLY A 121 12.28 14.03 3.64
C GLY A 121 10.92 14.15 2.94
N GLY A 122 9.89 13.39 3.38
CA GLY A 122 8.61 13.30 2.70
C GLY A 122 8.63 12.40 1.45
N ASP A 123 9.75 11.73 1.17
CA ASP A 123 9.91 10.93 -0.05
C ASP A 123 9.07 9.65 -0.01
N LEU A 124 8.83 9.08 1.17
CA LEU A 124 7.97 7.90 1.32
C LEU A 124 6.51 8.27 1.01
N ALA A 125 5.99 9.32 1.64
CA ALA A 125 4.62 9.80 1.39
C ALA A 125 4.41 10.16 -0.08
N LYS A 126 5.38 10.83 -0.70
CA LYS A 126 5.37 11.16 -2.13
C LYS A 126 5.34 9.92 -3.00
N SER A 127 6.19 8.94 -2.73
CA SER A 127 6.28 7.69 -3.49
C SER A 127 5.00 6.86 -3.42
N PHE A 128 4.28 6.91 -2.30
CA PHE A 128 2.99 6.24 -2.10
C PHE A 128 1.79 7.04 -2.66
N GLY A 129 2.01 7.88 -3.67
CA GLY A 129 0.97 8.65 -4.36
C GLY A 129 0.57 9.91 -3.60
N ASP A 130 1.57 10.70 -3.20
CA ASP A 130 1.43 12.01 -2.54
C ASP A 130 0.48 11.95 -1.32
N VAL A 131 0.83 11.14 -0.33
CA VAL A 131 0.05 11.03 0.91
C VAL A 131 0.11 12.35 1.68
N THR A 132 -1.00 13.08 1.69
CA THR A 132 -1.14 14.38 2.36
C THR A 132 -2.06 14.33 3.58
N LEU A 133 -2.86 13.28 3.71
CA LEU A 133 -3.83 13.11 4.79
C LEU A 133 -3.41 11.95 5.70
N THR A 134 -3.56 12.12 7.00
CA THR A 134 -3.33 11.08 7.99
C THR A 134 -4.59 10.82 8.83
N PRO A 135 -4.86 9.57 9.19
CA PRO A 135 -4.12 8.38 8.79
C PRO A 135 -4.40 7.99 7.32
N THR A 136 -3.41 7.42 6.64
CA THR A 136 -3.61 6.74 5.37
C THR A 136 -2.93 5.37 5.44
N THR A 137 -3.71 4.30 5.19
CA THR A 137 -3.24 2.92 5.32
C THR A 137 -3.30 2.21 3.97
N PHE A 138 -2.22 1.56 3.60
CA PHE A 138 -2.13 0.68 2.45
C PHE A 138 -2.07 -0.78 2.91
N VAL A 139 -2.84 -1.64 2.26
CA VAL A 139 -2.69 -3.10 2.36
C VAL A 139 -2.09 -3.60 1.05
N ILE A 140 -0.97 -4.29 1.13
CA ILE A 140 -0.16 -4.72 -0.02
C ILE A 140 -0.08 -6.24 0.00
N GLY A 141 -0.36 -6.86 -1.14
CA GLY A 141 -0.31 -8.31 -1.33
C GLY A 141 1.11 -8.86 -1.42
N LYS A 142 1.24 -10.19 -1.39
CA LYS A 142 2.53 -10.91 -1.46
C LYS A 142 3.32 -10.60 -2.73
N ASP A 143 2.63 -10.29 -3.83
CA ASP A 143 3.21 -9.88 -5.11
C ASP A 143 3.56 -8.38 -5.19
N GLY A 144 3.33 -7.63 -4.09
CA GLY A 144 3.55 -6.20 -4.00
C GLY A 144 2.45 -5.34 -4.60
N THR A 145 1.33 -5.92 -5.00
CA THR A 145 0.15 -5.17 -5.46
C THR A 145 -0.51 -4.45 -4.30
N ILE A 146 -0.86 -3.19 -4.46
CA ILE A 146 -1.71 -2.45 -3.52
C ILE A 146 -3.13 -3.00 -3.63
N LEU A 147 -3.57 -3.74 -2.62
CA LEU A 147 -4.90 -4.34 -2.57
C LEU A 147 -5.96 -3.33 -2.18
N LYS A 148 -5.59 -2.40 -1.28
CA LYS A 148 -6.50 -1.35 -0.80
C LYS A 148 -5.71 -0.17 -0.23
N ARG A 149 -6.24 1.03 -0.42
CA ARG A 149 -5.83 2.27 0.25
C ARG A 149 -7.03 2.78 1.05
N TYR A 150 -6.82 3.01 2.33
CA TYR A 150 -7.77 3.65 3.24
C TYR A 150 -7.28 5.06 3.57
N VAL A 151 -8.13 6.05 3.48
CA VAL A 151 -7.85 7.43 3.89
C VAL A 151 -8.79 7.75 5.06
N GLY A 152 -8.22 8.09 6.20
CA GLY A 152 -8.91 8.15 7.48
C GLY A 152 -8.91 6.80 8.21
N GLU A 153 -9.58 6.75 9.39
CA GLU A 153 -9.72 5.52 10.19
C GLU A 153 -10.46 4.44 9.37
N PRO A 154 -9.83 3.26 9.12
CA PRO A 154 -10.47 2.20 8.34
C PRO A 154 -11.52 1.45 9.17
N ASP A 155 -12.44 0.79 8.48
CA ASP A 155 -13.24 -0.28 9.10
C ASP A 155 -12.34 -1.51 9.35
N PHE A 156 -12.03 -1.80 10.60
CA PHE A 156 -11.17 -2.91 10.97
C PHE A 156 -11.76 -4.29 10.66
N ALA A 157 -13.08 -4.43 10.56
CA ALA A 157 -13.69 -5.68 10.10
C ALA A 157 -13.37 -5.92 8.61
N GLU A 158 -13.46 -4.86 7.78
CA GLU A 158 -13.06 -4.93 6.37
C GLU A 158 -11.55 -5.22 6.23
N VAL A 159 -10.70 -4.51 7.01
CA VAL A 159 -9.24 -4.75 7.02
C VAL A 159 -8.93 -6.20 7.36
N HIS A 160 -9.55 -6.77 8.40
CA HIS A 160 -9.34 -8.16 8.81
C HIS A 160 -9.76 -9.16 7.73
N ALA A 161 -10.92 -8.95 7.09
CA ALA A 161 -11.38 -9.80 5.99
C ALA A 161 -10.40 -9.77 4.80
N LEU A 162 -9.91 -8.56 4.44
CA LEU A 162 -8.93 -8.39 3.38
C LEU A 162 -7.60 -9.08 3.72
N LEU A 163 -7.10 -8.90 4.94
CA LEU A 163 -5.86 -9.54 5.40
C LEU A 163 -5.98 -11.07 5.41
N GLN A 164 -7.08 -11.64 5.90
CA GLN A 164 -7.32 -13.08 5.86
C GLN A 164 -7.25 -13.62 4.44
N LYS A 165 -7.92 -12.96 3.49
CA LYS A 165 -7.89 -13.34 2.07
C LYS A 165 -6.49 -13.24 1.49
N ALA A 166 -5.77 -12.14 1.73
CA ALA A 166 -4.42 -11.92 1.19
C ALA A 166 -3.39 -12.90 1.78
N LEU A 167 -3.48 -13.23 3.07
CA LEU A 167 -2.58 -14.17 3.73
C LEU A 167 -2.82 -15.62 3.28
N ALA A 168 -4.08 -16.00 2.99
CA ALA A 168 -4.45 -17.30 2.48
C ALA A 168 -4.11 -17.51 0.99
N ALA A 169 -4.00 -16.44 0.21
CA ALA A 169 -3.54 -16.51 -1.17
C ALA A 169 -2.08 -17.00 -1.22
N GLY A 170 -1.81 -18.04 -2.01
CA GLY A 170 -0.48 -18.69 -2.18
C GLY A 170 0.49 -17.83 -2.95
#